data_0c7aee520131a279faa3d83ec671b540
#
_entry.id   0c7aee520131a279faa3d83ec671b540
#
_cell.length_a   1.000
_cell.length_b   1.000
_cell.length_c   1.000
_cell.angle_alpha   90.00
_cell.angle_beta   90.00
_cell.angle_gamma   90.00
#
_symmetry.space_group_name_H-M   'P 1'
#
loop_
_entity.id
_entity.type
_entity.pdbx_description
1 polymer ?
#
loop_
_entity_poly.entity_id
_entity_poly.type
_entity_poly.pdbx_seq_one_letter_code
_entity_poly.pdbx_strand_id
1 'polypeptide(L)'
;MRSGLLLSSVLAVAGLWSLTAAPALGQVVRPVQQLDGVKVTEHLNTPLPLNLSFRDDRGKPVRLSQIFDGQRPVVLSLNYASCPMLCGLQLNGMVDALARVPLEPGRDYQIVSVSIDPLETSVQARLAKQNYLRAFGRGNGDGWHFLTGREDEIRQLAEAVGFEYRYIPERREYAHAALFTIATPDGRLSRYLYGVRFDPQTVRLSLVEAAAGRIGTTLDQVLLFCFHYDALAGSYAPAAISLMKAGGAVTILGLLAFLIPWWFRRRPSPVATSLPPGSPPPTGPGLPKPAVA
;
A
#
# COMPACT_ATOMS: atom_id res chain seq x y z
N MET A 1 -2.29 -58.42 10.00
CA MET A 1 -3.60 -57.72 9.85
C MET A 1 -3.66 -56.31 10.44
N ARG A 2 -2.56 -55.64 10.79
CA ARG A 2 -2.58 -54.27 11.35
C ARG A 2 -2.16 -53.15 10.36
N SER A 3 -1.69 -53.51 9.18
CA SER A 3 -1.22 -52.50 8.17
C SER A 3 -2.34 -51.93 7.29
N GLY A 4 -3.49 -52.58 7.20
CA GLY A 4 -4.60 -52.11 6.37
C GLY A 4 -5.46 -51.00 7.02
N LEU A 5 -5.49 -50.95 8.34
CA LEU A 5 -6.29 -49.95 9.07
C LEU A 5 -5.71 -48.54 9.02
N LEU A 6 -4.35 -48.41 8.94
CA LEU A 6 -3.70 -47.09 8.89
C LEU A 6 -3.78 -46.43 7.51
N LEU A 7 -3.78 -47.23 6.43
CA LEU A 7 -3.98 -46.68 5.08
C LEU A 7 -5.41 -46.18 4.86
N SER A 8 -6.42 -46.89 5.41
CA SER A 8 -7.81 -46.47 5.34
C SER A 8 -8.10 -45.18 6.09
N SER A 9 -7.40 -44.95 7.22
CA SER A 9 -7.56 -43.73 8.02
C SER A 9 -6.98 -42.49 7.33
N VAL A 10 -5.86 -42.64 6.62
CA VAL A 10 -5.23 -41.53 5.90
C VAL A 10 -6.03 -41.14 4.66
N LEU A 11 -6.62 -42.10 3.95
CA LEU A 11 -7.48 -41.82 2.81
C LEU A 11 -8.82 -41.19 3.22
N ALA A 12 -9.38 -41.58 4.40
CA ALA A 12 -10.58 -40.97 4.92
C ALA A 12 -10.39 -39.48 5.34
N VAL A 13 -9.25 -39.13 5.93
CA VAL A 13 -8.94 -37.75 6.30
C VAL A 13 -8.69 -36.89 5.06
N ALA A 14 -8.03 -37.43 4.04
CA ALA A 14 -7.84 -36.72 2.76
C ALA A 14 -9.16 -36.46 2.02
N GLY A 15 -10.14 -37.41 2.11
CA GLY A 15 -11.45 -37.27 1.52
C GLY A 15 -12.35 -36.24 2.21
N LEU A 16 -12.23 -36.05 3.52
CA LEU A 16 -13.02 -35.04 4.26
C LEU A 16 -12.61 -33.61 3.97
N TRP A 17 -11.34 -33.37 3.58
CA TRP A 17 -10.86 -32.02 3.22
C TRP A 17 -11.31 -31.57 1.84
N SER A 18 -11.75 -32.49 0.98
CA SER A 18 -12.23 -32.17 -0.36
C SER A 18 -13.67 -31.64 -0.41
N LEU A 19 -14.46 -31.84 0.65
CA LEU A 19 -15.90 -31.50 0.67
C LEU A 19 -16.20 -30.08 1.22
N THR A 20 -15.22 -29.35 1.72
CA THR A 20 -15.44 -28.02 2.28
C THR A 20 -14.95 -26.86 1.41
N ALA A 21 -14.51 -27.12 0.18
CA ALA A 21 -14.24 -26.07 -0.79
C ALA A 21 -15.59 -25.60 -1.40
N ALA A 22 -16.41 -24.92 -0.62
CA ALA A 22 -17.46 -24.08 -1.19
C ALA A 22 -16.77 -23.08 -2.13
N PRO A 23 -17.22 -22.92 -3.39
CA PRO A 23 -16.71 -21.87 -4.23
C PRO A 23 -17.01 -20.56 -3.50
N ALA A 24 -15.98 -19.88 -2.98
CA ALA A 24 -16.08 -18.51 -2.59
C ALA A 24 -16.53 -17.79 -3.87
N LEU A 25 -17.79 -17.40 -3.93
CA LEU A 25 -18.30 -16.47 -4.91
C LEU A 25 -17.46 -15.21 -4.71
N GLY A 26 -16.33 -15.14 -5.40
CA GLY A 26 -15.50 -13.98 -5.44
C GLY A 26 -16.40 -12.83 -5.86
N GLN A 27 -16.59 -11.86 -5.00
CA GLN A 27 -17.17 -10.60 -5.43
C GLN A 27 -16.38 -10.20 -6.65
N VAL A 28 -17.03 -10.19 -7.81
CA VAL A 28 -16.48 -9.63 -9.02
C VAL A 28 -16.30 -8.15 -8.70
N VAL A 29 -15.11 -7.79 -8.23
CA VAL A 29 -14.69 -6.39 -8.19
C VAL A 29 -14.73 -5.97 -9.65
N ARG A 30 -15.83 -5.32 -10.04
CA ARG A 30 -15.92 -4.70 -11.37
C ARG A 30 -14.68 -3.82 -11.46
N PRO A 31 -13.81 -4.03 -12.46
CA PRO A 31 -12.70 -3.11 -12.66
C PRO A 31 -13.33 -1.72 -12.70
N VAL A 32 -12.83 -0.83 -11.84
CA VAL A 32 -13.22 0.59 -11.88
C VAL A 32 -13.00 0.97 -13.32
N GLN A 33 -14.11 1.31 -13.99
CA GLN A 33 -14.10 1.68 -15.41
C GLN A 33 -13.06 2.79 -15.52
N GLN A 34 -11.90 2.49 -16.10
CA GLN A 34 -10.87 3.50 -16.32
C GLN A 34 -11.52 4.57 -17.15
N LEU A 35 -11.76 5.70 -16.54
CA LEU A 35 -12.34 6.85 -17.24
C LEU A 35 -11.28 7.29 -18.25
N ASP A 36 -11.59 7.16 -19.54
CA ASP A 36 -10.72 7.68 -20.60
C ASP A 36 -10.37 9.14 -20.30
N GLY A 37 -9.08 9.49 -20.39
CA GLY A 37 -8.58 10.83 -20.06
C GLY A 37 -8.40 11.09 -18.55
N VAL A 38 -8.31 10.04 -17.74
CA VAL A 38 -7.93 10.09 -16.32
C VAL A 38 -6.82 9.08 -16.05
N LYS A 39 -5.61 9.43 -16.45
CA LYS A 39 -4.42 8.59 -16.30
C LYS A 39 -3.31 9.37 -15.64
N VAL A 40 -2.41 8.67 -14.99
CA VAL A 40 -1.13 9.23 -14.53
C VAL A 40 0.00 8.48 -15.21
N THR A 41 0.85 9.22 -15.89
CA THR A 41 2.10 8.71 -16.43
C THR A 41 3.23 9.29 -15.60
N GLU A 42 3.96 8.46 -14.86
CA GLU A 42 5.02 8.94 -13.98
C GLU A 42 6.20 9.50 -14.79
N HIS A 43 6.51 10.74 -14.58
CA HIS A 43 7.64 11.46 -15.19
C HIS A 43 8.76 11.68 -14.16
N LEU A 44 9.21 10.61 -13.50
CA LEU A 44 10.30 10.68 -12.52
C LEU A 44 11.56 11.34 -13.13
N ASN A 45 12.23 12.15 -12.32
CA ASN A 45 13.42 12.93 -12.70
C ASN A 45 13.18 14.01 -13.77
N THR A 46 11.95 14.26 -14.17
CA THR A 46 11.61 15.32 -15.13
C THR A 46 11.56 16.66 -14.40
N PRO A 47 12.19 17.71 -14.95
CA PRO A 47 12.10 19.06 -14.39
C PRO A 47 10.70 19.64 -14.60
N LEU A 48 10.14 20.25 -13.56
CA LEU A 48 8.92 21.02 -13.63
C LEU A 48 9.16 22.37 -14.33
N PRO A 49 8.15 22.91 -15.03
CA PRO A 49 8.24 24.21 -15.68
C PRO A 49 8.13 25.36 -14.67
N LEU A 50 9.22 25.66 -13.98
CA LEU A 50 9.25 26.63 -12.88
C LEU A 50 9.01 28.08 -13.31
N ASN A 51 9.02 28.38 -14.60
CA ASN A 51 8.71 29.69 -15.17
C ASN A 51 7.21 29.99 -15.23
N LEU A 52 6.34 29.01 -14.98
CA LEU A 52 4.89 29.19 -14.98
C LEU A 52 4.45 30.16 -13.88
N SER A 53 3.46 31.01 -14.21
CA SER A 53 2.93 32.03 -13.35
C SER A 53 1.50 31.72 -12.92
N PHE A 54 1.26 31.77 -11.63
CA PHE A 54 -0.04 31.53 -11.00
C PHE A 54 -0.46 32.75 -10.18
N ARG A 55 -1.60 32.71 -9.54
CA ARG A 55 -2.01 33.66 -8.51
C ARG A 55 -2.11 32.93 -7.16
N ASP A 56 -1.57 33.55 -6.11
CA ASP A 56 -1.69 33.03 -4.75
C ASP A 56 -3.11 33.25 -4.19
N ASP A 57 -3.34 32.78 -2.97
CA ASP A 57 -4.57 32.93 -2.21
C ASP A 57 -4.92 34.41 -1.88
N ARG A 58 -4.01 35.36 -2.13
CA ARG A 58 -4.22 36.80 -2.01
C ARG A 58 -4.45 37.48 -3.36
N GLY A 59 -4.39 36.70 -4.45
CA GLY A 59 -4.53 37.21 -5.81
C GLY A 59 -3.26 37.82 -6.40
N LYS A 60 -2.11 37.72 -5.69
CA LYS A 60 -0.83 38.22 -6.18
C LYS A 60 -0.24 37.24 -7.20
N PRO A 61 0.37 37.72 -8.28
CA PRO A 61 1.08 36.86 -9.22
C PRO A 61 2.30 36.24 -8.54
N VAL A 62 2.51 34.95 -8.74
CA VAL A 62 3.64 34.18 -8.21
C VAL A 62 4.13 33.21 -9.26
N ARG A 63 5.44 33.13 -9.48
CA ARG A 63 6.07 32.10 -10.31
C ARG A 63 6.43 30.90 -9.46
N LEU A 64 6.34 29.70 -10.02
CA LEU A 64 6.76 28.50 -9.32
C LEU A 64 8.22 28.60 -8.84
N SER A 65 9.10 29.20 -9.63
CA SER A 65 10.50 29.43 -9.25
C SER A 65 10.71 30.26 -7.97
N GLN A 66 9.70 30.96 -7.50
CA GLN A 66 9.77 31.70 -6.23
C GLN A 66 9.46 30.82 -5.02
N ILE A 67 8.83 29.65 -5.24
CA ILE A 67 8.50 28.67 -4.22
C ILE A 67 9.54 27.56 -4.18
N PHE A 68 10.04 27.16 -5.36
CA PHE A 68 11.16 26.23 -5.50
C PHE A 68 12.49 26.98 -5.33
N ASP A 69 12.90 27.10 -4.08
CA ASP A 69 14.04 27.96 -3.68
C ASP A 69 15.42 27.28 -3.76
N GLY A 70 15.46 26.05 -4.27
CA GLY A 70 16.68 25.25 -4.36
C GLY A 70 17.17 24.66 -3.04
N GLN A 71 16.43 24.83 -1.94
CA GLN A 71 16.83 24.37 -0.61
C GLN A 71 15.87 23.31 -0.04
N ARG A 72 14.59 23.46 -0.31
CA ARG A 72 13.53 22.66 0.30
C ARG A 72 12.78 21.83 -0.74
N PRO A 73 12.47 20.55 -0.44
CA PRO A 73 11.61 19.76 -1.29
C PRO A 73 10.18 20.31 -1.27
N VAL A 74 9.42 20.03 -2.31
CA VAL A 74 8.06 20.54 -2.48
C VAL A 74 7.09 19.40 -2.62
N VAL A 75 6.04 19.39 -1.77
CA VAL A 75 4.84 18.57 -1.96
C VAL A 75 3.93 19.29 -2.95
N LEU A 76 3.71 18.70 -4.12
CA LEU A 76 2.86 19.28 -5.16
C LEU A 76 1.58 18.46 -5.31
N SER A 77 0.44 19.12 -5.19
CA SER A 77 -0.89 18.55 -5.36
C SER A 77 -1.68 19.33 -6.41
N LEU A 78 -2.23 18.59 -7.38
CA LEU A 78 -3.17 19.13 -8.37
C LEU A 78 -4.58 18.76 -7.92
N ASN A 79 -5.41 19.76 -7.63
CA ASN A 79 -6.74 19.62 -7.05
C ASN A 79 -7.60 20.86 -7.36
N TYR A 80 -8.81 20.96 -6.84
CA TYR A 80 -9.62 22.19 -6.90
C TYR A 80 -10.54 22.28 -5.68
N ALA A 81 -10.83 23.50 -5.21
CA ALA A 81 -11.52 23.74 -3.95
C ALA A 81 -13.00 23.34 -3.96
N SER A 82 -13.65 23.42 -5.12
CA SER A 82 -15.08 23.12 -5.30
C SER A 82 -15.38 21.64 -5.54
N CYS A 83 -14.40 20.73 -5.41
CA CYS A 83 -14.60 19.30 -5.60
C CYS A 83 -15.51 18.69 -4.53
N PRO A 84 -16.66 18.09 -4.89
CA PRO A 84 -17.61 17.58 -3.90
C PRO A 84 -17.19 16.29 -3.21
N MET A 85 -16.18 15.56 -3.71
CA MET A 85 -15.86 14.23 -3.17
C MET A 85 -14.36 13.93 -3.02
N LEU A 86 -13.64 13.71 -4.11
CA LEU A 86 -12.33 13.03 -4.07
C LEU A 86 -11.19 13.94 -3.61
N CYS A 87 -11.17 15.20 -4.05
CA CYS A 87 -10.10 16.13 -3.67
C CYS A 87 -10.10 16.41 -2.17
N GLY A 88 -11.26 16.51 -1.56
CA GLY A 88 -11.39 16.65 -0.11
C GLY A 88 -10.81 15.45 0.65
N LEU A 89 -11.08 14.24 0.20
CA LEU A 89 -10.54 13.02 0.81
C LEU A 89 -9.01 12.91 0.63
N GLN A 90 -8.51 13.22 -0.56
CA GLN A 90 -7.07 13.20 -0.84
C GLN A 90 -6.32 14.26 -0.03
N LEU A 91 -6.78 15.50 -0.04
CA LEU A 91 -6.14 16.59 0.73
C LEU A 91 -6.22 16.36 2.24
N ASN A 92 -7.33 15.84 2.76
CA ASN A 92 -7.45 15.48 4.17
C ASN A 92 -6.47 14.36 4.53
N GLY A 93 -6.35 13.32 3.69
CA GLY A 93 -5.36 12.26 3.92
C GLY A 93 -3.91 12.77 3.85
N MET A 94 -3.61 13.70 2.95
CA MET A 94 -2.31 14.37 2.90
C MET A 94 -2.05 15.17 4.17
N VAL A 95 -3.04 15.95 4.64
CA VAL A 95 -2.99 16.72 5.90
C VAL A 95 -2.72 15.79 7.08
N ASP A 96 -3.51 14.72 7.21
CA ASP A 96 -3.37 13.74 8.29
C ASP A 96 -1.97 13.11 8.33
N ALA A 97 -1.42 12.77 7.17
CA ALA A 97 -0.09 12.20 7.08
C ALA A 97 0.98 13.24 7.46
N LEU A 98 0.93 14.43 6.85
CA LEU A 98 1.91 15.50 7.08
C LEU A 98 1.86 16.02 8.53
N ALA A 99 0.68 16.06 9.17
CA ALA A 99 0.55 16.47 10.57
C ALA A 99 1.29 15.53 11.54
N ARG A 100 1.50 14.27 11.16
CA ARG A 100 2.23 13.26 11.96
C ARG A 100 3.72 13.20 11.64
N VAL A 101 4.16 13.87 10.58
CA VAL A 101 5.59 13.94 10.21
C VAL A 101 6.27 15.02 11.06
N PRO A 102 7.43 14.74 11.71
CA PRO A 102 8.15 15.72 12.54
C PRO A 102 8.97 16.72 11.68
N LEU A 103 8.38 17.21 10.60
CA LEU A 103 8.91 18.25 9.71
C LEU A 103 7.86 19.35 9.59
N GLU A 104 8.30 20.59 9.34
CA GLU A 104 7.40 21.76 9.30
C GLU A 104 7.37 22.39 7.91
N PRO A 105 6.18 22.64 7.34
CA PRO A 105 6.05 23.40 6.12
C PRO A 105 6.60 24.83 6.32
N GLY A 106 7.28 25.33 5.31
CA GLY A 106 7.94 26.64 5.35
C GLY A 106 9.38 26.61 5.90
N ARG A 107 9.69 25.63 6.78
CA ARG A 107 11.06 25.43 7.29
C ARG A 107 11.77 24.27 6.61
N ASP A 108 11.16 23.09 6.60
CA ASP A 108 11.79 21.85 6.14
C ASP A 108 11.35 21.45 4.73
N TYR A 109 10.17 21.86 4.32
CA TYR A 109 9.59 21.62 2.98
C TYR A 109 8.54 22.68 2.64
N GLN A 110 8.11 22.73 1.38
CA GLN A 110 7.00 23.57 0.92
C GLN A 110 5.82 22.66 0.51
N ILE A 111 4.60 23.20 0.57
CA ILE A 111 3.42 22.56 -0.02
C ILE A 111 2.84 23.51 -1.07
N VAL A 112 2.57 22.97 -2.25
CA VAL A 112 1.96 23.70 -3.36
C VAL A 112 0.70 22.94 -3.78
N SER A 113 -0.45 23.56 -3.60
CA SER A 113 -1.74 23.09 -4.08
C SER A 113 -2.16 23.97 -5.25
N VAL A 114 -2.19 23.41 -6.46
CA VAL A 114 -2.57 24.13 -7.68
C VAL A 114 -3.95 23.69 -8.10
N SER A 115 -4.85 24.66 -8.30
CA SER A 115 -6.18 24.37 -8.83
C SER A 115 -6.09 23.96 -10.29
N ILE A 116 -6.78 22.86 -10.63
CA ILE A 116 -6.99 22.42 -12.02
C ILE A 116 -8.21 23.07 -12.66
N ASP A 117 -9.00 23.82 -11.91
CA ASP A 117 -10.14 24.57 -12.38
C ASP A 117 -9.71 26.01 -12.73
N PRO A 118 -9.67 26.40 -14.01
CA PRO A 118 -9.28 27.74 -14.40
C PRO A 118 -10.30 28.82 -13.98
N LEU A 119 -11.51 28.42 -13.56
CA LEU A 119 -12.53 29.31 -13.04
C LEU A 119 -12.42 29.54 -11.53
N GLU A 120 -11.56 28.79 -10.84
CA GLU A 120 -11.38 28.96 -9.42
C GLU A 120 -10.71 30.31 -9.10
N THR A 121 -11.28 31.02 -8.16
CA THR A 121 -10.82 32.34 -7.74
C THR A 121 -9.85 32.26 -6.58
N SER A 122 -9.00 33.29 -6.42
CA SER A 122 -8.11 33.41 -5.26
C SER A 122 -8.88 33.47 -3.92
N VAL A 123 -10.15 33.91 -3.95
CA VAL A 123 -11.00 33.91 -2.74
C VAL A 123 -11.35 32.48 -2.33
N GLN A 124 -11.71 31.62 -3.28
CA GLN A 124 -11.99 30.21 -3.03
C GLN A 124 -10.72 29.48 -2.56
N ALA A 125 -9.58 29.73 -3.21
CA ALA A 125 -8.28 29.20 -2.80
C ALA A 125 -7.93 29.61 -1.35
N ARG A 126 -8.21 30.86 -0.97
CA ARG A 126 -7.99 31.37 0.40
C ARG A 126 -8.87 30.65 1.42
N LEU A 127 -10.15 30.45 1.12
CA LEU A 127 -11.07 29.75 2.01
C LEU A 127 -10.64 28.28 2.17
N ALA A 128 -10.25 27.62 1.08
CA ALA A 128 -9.71 26.28 1.13
C ALA A 128 -8.44 26.21 2.00
N LYS A 129 -7.48 27.11 1.79
CA LYS A 129 -6.28 27.24 2.61
C LYS A 129 -6.60 27.35 4.09
N GLN A 130 -7.51 28.25 4.47
CA GLN A 130 -7.90 28.45 5.87
C GLN A 130 -8.50 27.17 6.48
N ASN A 131 -9.31 26.42 5.72
CA ASN A 131 -9.90 25.19 6.19
C ASN A 131 -8.83 24.10 6.41
N TYR A 132 -7.92 23.92 5.46
CA TYR A 132 -6.86 22.93 5.58
C TYR A 132 -5.81 23.29 6.63
N LEU A 133 -5.48 24.57 6.81
CA LEU A 133 -4.59 25.00 7.89
C LEU A 133 -5.20 24.74 9.28
N ARG A 134 -6.51 24.93 9.44
CA ARG A 134 -7.20 24.57 10.69
C ARG A 134 -7.16 23.07 10.96
N ALA A 135 -7.37 22.26 9.92
CA ALA A 135 -7.29 20.81 10.04
C ALA A 135 -5.85 20.32 10.30
N PHE A 136 -4.87 20.99 9.69
CA PHE A 136 -3.45 20.67 9.87
C PHE A 136 -2.97 20.98 11.30
N GLY A 137 -3.48 22.04 11.91
CA GLY A 137 -3.23 22.42 13.31
C GLY A 137 -1.79 22.80 13.65
N ARG A 138 -0.92 23.03 12.65
CA ARG A 138 0.51 23.31 12.81
C ARG A 138 0.97 24.43 11.87
N GLY A 139 2.00 25.18 12.31
CA GLY A 139 2.61 26.23 11.52
C GLY A 139 1.72 27.47 11.34
N ASN A 140 2.26 28.50 10.70
CA ASN A 140 1.58 29.77 10.41
C ASN A 140 0.96 29.82 8.99
N GLY A 141 1.14 28.76 8.20
CA GLY A 141 0.63 28.67 6.84
C GLY A 141 1.50 29.26 5.75
N ASP A 142 2.67 29.83 6.08
CA ASP A 142 3.56 30.46 5.10
C ASP A 142 4.18 29.43 4.14
N GLY A 143 4.35 28.18 4.59
CA GLY A 143 4.88 27.08 3.79
C GLY A 143 3.86 26.34 2.94
N TRP A 144 2.59 26.78 2.91
CA TRP A 144 1.56 26.17 2.09
C TRP A 144 0.92 27.18 1.14
N HIS A 145 1.17 26.99 -0.14
CA HIS A 145 0.76 27.86 -1.24
C HIS A 145 -0.45 27.26 -1.96
N PHE A 146 -1.56 27.97 -1.96
CA PHE A 146 -2.74 27.65 -2.76
C PHE A 146 -2.74 28.55 -3.98
N LEU A 147 -2.66 27.94 -5.16
CA LEU A 147 -2.46 28.64 -6.41
C LEU A 147 -3.64 28.42 -7.35
N THR A 148 -4.04 29.48 -8.01
CA THR A 148 -4.98 29.46 -9.14
C THR A 148 -4.27 29.97 -10.40
N GLY A 149 -4.67 29.51 -11.56
CA GLY A 149 -3.99 29.84 -12.82
C GLY A 149 -4.93 29.86 -14.02
N ARG A 150 -4.37 30.22 -15.16
CA ARG A 150 -5.08 30.09 -16.46
C ARG A 150 -4.96 28.66 -16.94
N GLU A 151 -5.87 28.28 -17.81
CA GLU A 151 -5.96 26.93 -18.34
C GLU A 151 -4.65 26.45 -19.00
N ASP A 152 -3.97 27.33 -19.74
CA ASP A 152 -2.71 27.01 -20.42
C ASP A 152 -1.57 26.68 -19.46
N GLU A 153 -1.46 27.42 -18.35
CA GLU A 153 -0.44 27.19 -17.32
C GLU A 153 -0.75 25.95 -16.48
N ILE A 154 -2.03 25.75 -16.15
CA ILE A 154 -2.49 24.55 -15.45
C ILE A 154 -2.20 23.30 -16.29
N ARG A 155 -2.51 23.33 -17.59
CA ARG A 155 -2.27 22.21 -18.49
C ARG A 155 -0.79 21.89 -18.63
N GLN A 156 0.06 22.91 -18.83
CA GLN A 156 1.51 22.70 -18.92
C GLN A 156 2.08 22.06 -17.65
N LEU A 157 1.63 22.48 -16.47
CA LEU A 157 2.06 21.87 -15.22
C LEU A 157 1.55 20.42 -15.10
N ALA A 158 0.29 20.17 -15.44
CA ALA A 158 -0.30 18.85 -15.39
C ALA A 158 0.40 17.88 -16.37
N GLU A 159 0.69 18.31 -17.59
CA GLU A 159 1.46 17.55 -18.58
C GLU A 159 2.89 17.22 -18.06
N ALA A 160 3.57 18.19 -17.46
CA ALA A 160 4.90 17.94 -16.88
C ALA A 160 4.86 16.94 -15.73
N VAL A 161 3.80 16.95 -14.93
CA VAL A 161 3.55 15.95 -13.88
C VAL A 161 3.05 14.62 -14.45
N GLY A 162 2.62 14.56 -15.71
CA GLY A 162 1.97 13.39 -16.29
C GLY A 162 0.59 13.11 -15.69
N PHE A 163 -0.09 14.16 -15.26
CA PHE A 163 -1.40 14.12 -14.61
C PHE A 163 -2.49 14.48 -15.60
N GLU A 164 -3.24 13.47 -16.07
CA GLU A 164 -4.39 13.68 -16.94
C GLU A 164 -5.65 13.95 -16.11
N TYR A 165 -6.43 14.93 -16.52
CA TYR A 165 -7.73 15.25 -15.94
C TYR A 165 -8.71 15.65 -17.01
N ARG A 166 -10.01 15.45 -16.73
CA ARG A 166 -11.08 15.74 -17.69
C ARG A 166 -12.26 16.38 -17.01
N TYR A 167 -12.78 17.46 -17.58
CA TYR A 167 -14.04 18.06 -17.16
C TYR A 167 -15.24 17.20 -17.58
N ILE A 168 -16.17 16.97 -16.66
CA ILE A 168 -17.44 16.24 -16.88
C ILE A 168 -18.58 17.25 -16.80
N PRO A 169 -19.12 17.73 -17.95
CA PRO A 169 -20.12 18.79 -17.97
C PRO A 169 -21.41 18.46 -17.20
N GLU A 170 -21.81 17.17 -17.26
CA GLU A 170 -23.05 16.69 -16.63
C GLU A 170 -23.02 16.82 -15.10
N ARG A 171 -21.81 16.73 -14.53
CA ARG A 171 -21.58 16.83 -13.08
C ARG A 171 -20.97 18.16 -12.65
N ARG A 172 -20.49 18.95 -13.60
CA ARG A 172 -19.70 20.16 -13.38
C ARG A 172 -18.47 19.89 -12.51
N GLU A 173 -17.79 18.78 -12.76
CA GLU A 173 -16.67 18.27 -11.99
C GLU A 173 -15.50 17.91 -12.90
N TYR A 174 -14.30 17.92 -12.32
CA TYR A 174 -13.12 17.36 -12.97
C TYR A 174 -12.87 15.95 -12.46
N ALA A 175 -12.83 14.98 -13.37
CA ALA A 175 -12.33 13.64 -13.08
C ALA A 175 -10.81 13.67 -13.13
N HIS A 176 -10.17 13.19 -12.08
CA HIS A 176 -8.72 13.09 -11.96
C HIS A 176 -8.32 11.98 -10.98
N ALA A 177 -7.05 11.53 -11.06
CA ALA A 177 -6.52 10.58 -10.11
C ALA A 177 -6.25 11.22 -8.75
N ALA A 178 -6.42 10.45 -7.66
CA ALA A 178 -6.07 10.89 -6.32
C ALA A 178 -4.58 10.61 -6.06
N LEU A 179 -3.76 11.65 -6.05
CA LEU A 179 -2.34 11.58 -5.72
C LEU A 179 -1.78 12.95 -5.38
N PHE A 180 -0.63 12.97 -4.74
CA PHE A 180 0.27 14.12 -4.75
C PHE A 180 1.69 13.66 -5.10
N THR A 181 2.51 14.58 -5.53
CA THR A 181 3.89 14.32 -5.88
C THR A 181 4.84 15.04 -4.94
N ILE A 182 6.05 14.54 -4.83
CA ILE A 182 7.13 15.22 -4.15
C ILE A 182 8.20 15.54 -5.19
N ALA A 183 8.62 16.79 -5.21
CA ALA A 183 9.68 17.28 -6.06
C ALA A 183 10.92 17.66 -5.23
N THR A 184 12.07 17.53 -5.83
CA THR A 184 13.36 17.97 -5.27
C THR A 184 13.41 19.50 -5.17
N PRO A 185 14.33 20.09 -4.39
CA PRO A 185 14.49 21.53 -4.27
C PRO A 185 14.71 22.26 -5.60
N ASP A 186 15.38 21.59 -6.55
CA ASP A 186 15.62 22.08 -7.92
C ASP A 186 14.44 21.85 -8.88
N GLY A 187 13.32 21.30 -8.39
CA GLY A 187 12.08 21.16 -9.15
C GLY A 187 11.99 19.92 -10.02
N ARG A 188 12.71 18.84 -9.73
CA ARG A 188 12.53 17.56 -10.43
C ARG A 188 11.57 16.65 -9.67
N LEU A 189 10.71 15.94 -10.39
CA LEU A 189 9.78 14.99 -9.79
C LEU A 189 10.53 13.82 -9.17
N SER A 190 10.42 13.68 -7.85
CA SER A 190 11.11 12.67 -7.07
C SER A 190 10.22 11.44 -6.81
N ARG A 191 8.95 11.65 -6.45
CA ARG A 191 8.05 10.55 -6.08
C ARG A 191 6.59 10.89 -6.31
N TYR A 192 5.80 9.85 -6.64
CA TYR A 192 4.34 9.90 -6.69
C TYR A 192 3.77 9.12 -5.51
N LEU A 193 2.78 9.70 -4.83
CA LEU A 193 2.08 9.09 -3.71
C LEU A 193 0.58 9.02 -4.04
N TYR A 194 0.09 7.82 -4.26
CA TYR A 194 -1.27 7.55 -4.73
C TYR A 194 -2.25 7.29 -3.59
N GLY A 195 -3.51 7.64 -3.81
CA GLY A 195 -4.63 7.32 -2.95
C GLY A 195 -5.12 8.49 -2.08
N VAL A 196 -5.91 8.14 -1.08
CA VAL A 196 -6.54 9.09 -0.15
C VAL A 196 -6.10 8.89 1.30
N ARG A 197 -5.23 7.91 1.53
CA ARG A 197 -4.60 7.63 2.83
C ARG A 197 -3.12 7.42 2.60
N PHE A 198 -2.30 8.10 3.36
CA PHE A 198 -0.85 8.08 3.19
C PHE A 198 -0.20 7.70 4.51
N ASP A 199 0.76 6.79 4.43
CA ASP A 199 1.57 6.43 5.59
C ASP A 199 2.54 7.56 5.94
N PRO A 200 2.52 8.11 7.16
CA PRO A 200 3.38 9.23 7.56
C PRO A 200 4.87 8.93 7.44
N GLN A 201 5.28 7.67 7.65
CA GLN A 201 6.67 7.27 7.52
C GLN A 201 7.12 7.32 6.06
N THR A 202 6.30 6.84 5.15
CA THR A 202 6.55 6.91 3.69
C THR A 202 6.65 8.35 3.23
N VAL A 203 5.74 9.22 3.67
CA VAL A 203 5.77 10.66 3.35
C VAL A 203 7.05 11.31 3.88
N ARG A 204 7.42 11.03 5.14
CA ARG A 204 8.65 11.55 5.75
C ARG A 204 9.89 11.12 4.98
N LEU A 205 10.03 9.84 4.68
CA LEU A 205 11.18 9.32 3.93
C LEU A 205 11.26 9.93 2.54
N SER A 206 10.14 10.06 1.85
CA SER A 206 10.06 10.68 0.53
C SER A 206 10.51 12.14 0.55
N LEU A 207 10.15 12.91 1.59
CA LEU A 207 10.61 14.28 1.77
C LEU A 207 12.11 14.36 2.03
N VAL A 208 12.66 13.49 2.89
CA VAL A 208 14.10 13.44 3.20
C VAL A 208 14.90 13.03 1.96
N GLU A 209 14.43 12.08 1.18
CA GLU A 209 15.07 11.67 -0.07
C GLU A 209 15.06 12.78 -1.11
N ALA A 210 13.92 13.42 -1.31
CA ALA A 210 13.79 14.54 -2.24
C ALA A 210 14.65 15.73 -1.81
N ALA A 211 14.75 16.05 -0.51
CA ALA A 211 15.63 17.09 0.02
C ALA A 211 17.12 16.82 -0.31
N ALA A 212 17.52 15.55 -0.37
CA ALA A 212 18.85 15.14 -0.79
C ALA A 212 19.01 15.03 -2.32
N GLY A 213 18.05 15.50 -3.11
CA GLY A 213 18.05 15.42 -4.57
C GLY A 213 17.89 14.01 -5.12
N ARG A 214 17.48 13.02 -4.29
CA ARG A 214 17.28 11.65 -4.73
C ARG A 214 15.92 11.48 -5.41
N ILE A 215 15.92 10.69 -6.46
CA ILE A 215 14.73 10.32 -7.20
C ILE A 215 14.33 8.92 -6.77
N GLY A 216 13.04 8.70 -6.45
CA GLY A 216 12.54 7.39 -6.10
C GLY A 216 12.77 6.40 -7.24
N THR A 217 13.26 5.21 -6.92
CA THR A 217 13.53 4.17 -7.91
C THR A 217 12.36 3.20 -8.04
N THR A 218 12.25 2.53 -9.19
CA THR A 218 11.27 1.45 -9.41
C THR A 218 11.44 0.30 -8.41
N LEU A 219 12.66 0.12 -7.85
CA LEU A 219 12.94 -0.89 -6.83
C LEU A 219 12.22 -0.57 -5.51
N ASP A 220 12.12 0.73 -5.14
CA ASP A 220 11.35 1.17 -3.97
C ASP A 220 9.85 0.93 -4.17
N GLN A 221 9.36 1.05 -5.40
CA GLN A 221 7.97 0.72 -5.75
C GLN A 221 7.70 -0.78 -5.61
N VAL A 222 8.64 -1.66 -5.99
CA VAL A 222 8.51 -3.12 -5.83
C VAL A 222 8.48 -3.49 -4.36
N LEU A 223 9.34 -2.91 -3.52
CA LEU A 223 9.33 -3.14 -2.07
C LEU A 223 8.03 -2.64 -1.43
N LEU A 224 7.55 -1.44 -1.79
CA LEU A 224 6.27 -0.90 -1.31
C LEU A 224 5.08 -1.70 -1.83
N PHE A 225 5.14 -2.23 -3.05
CA PHE A 225 4.11 -3.11 -3.61
C PHE A 225 4.00 -4.44 -2.85
N CYS A 226 5.13 -5.00 -2.39
CA CYS A 226 5.13 -6.20 -1.53
C CYS A 226 4.53 -5.94 -0.15
N PHE A 227 4.55 -4.69 0.35
CA PHE A 227 3.99 -4.28 1.63
C PHE A 227 2.67 -3.50 1.52
N HIS A 228 2.13 -3.36 0.31
CA HIS A 228 0.88 -2.63 0.12
C HIS A 228 -0.31 -3.44 0.66
N TYR A 229 -0.72 -3.09 1.86
CA TYR A 229 -2.02 -3.49 2.40
C TYR A 229 -3.10 -2.68 1.71
N ASP A 230 -3.87 -3.30 0.85
CA ASP A 230 -5.05 -2.67 0.24
C ASP A 230 -6.15 -2.53 1.30
N ALA A 231 -6.20 -1.34 1.91
CA ALA A 231 -7.18 -1.03 2.95
C ALA A 231 -8.63 -1.01 2.44
N LEU A 232 -8.85 -0.92 1.12
CA LEU A 232 -10.17 -0.99 0.50
C LEU A 232 -10.63 -2.42 0.24
N ALA A 233 -9.69 -3.34 0.01
CA ALA A 233 -9.99 -4.76 -0.21
C ALA A 233 -9.89 -5.60 1.07
N GLY A 234 -9.35 -5.07 2.17
CA GLY A 234 -9.17 -5.82 3.43
C GLY A 234 -8.28 -7.06 3.29
N SER A 235 -7.47 -7.14 2.24
CA SER A 235 -6.68 -8.33 1.91
C SER A 235 -5.32 -7.96 1.32
N TYR A 236 -4.35 -8.79 1.58
CA TYR A 236 -3.06 -8.73 0.89
C TYR A 236 -3.24 -9.00 -0.60
N ALA A 237 -2.49 -8.31 -1.44
CA ALA A 237 -2.58 -8.49 -2.89
C ALA A 237 -2.56 -9.99 -3.27
N PRO A 238 -3.46 -10.44 -4.17
CA PRO A 238 -3.61 -11.86 -4.52
C PRO A 238 -2.30 -12.55 -4.92
N ALA A 239 -1.37 -11.79 -5.49
CA ALA A 239 -0.04 -12.27 -5.87
C ALA A 239 0.82 -12.68 -4.65
N ALA A 240 0.78 -11.91 -3.54
CA ALA A 240 1.54 -12.23 -2.32
C ALA A 240 1.00 -13.50 -1.66
N ILE A 241 -0.32 -13.67 -1.63
CA ILE A 241 -0.98 -14.87 -1.09
C ILE A 241 -0.63 -16.10 -1.95
N SER A 242 -0.61 -15.95 -3.27
CA SER A 242 -0.24 -17.03 -4.19
C SER A 242 1.22 -17.43 -4.03
N LEU A 243 2.12 -16.45 -3.86
CA LEU A 243 3.55 -16.69 -3.63
C LEU A 243 3.81 -17.37 -2.28
N MET A 244 3.11 -16.94 -1.22
CA MET A 244 3.20 -17.60 0.10
C MET A 244 2.64 -19.03 0.07
N LYS A 245 1.54 -19.27 -0.64
CA LYS A 245 0.98 -20.62 -0.82
C LYS A 245 1.94 -21.51 -1.60
N ALA A 246 2.54 -21.03 -2.68
CA ALA A 246 3.52 -21.76 -3.47
C ALA A 246 4.80 -22.06 -2.66
N GLY A 247 5.35 -21.08 -1.94
CA GLY A 247 6.49 -21.27 -1.05
C GLY A 247 6.21 -22.25 0.08
N GLY A 248 5.04 -22.14 0.73
CA GLY A 248 4.60 -23.08 1.74
C GLY A 248 4.46 -24.51 1.21
N ALA A 249 3.88 -24.69 0.03
CA ALA A 249 3.74 -26.00 -0.62
C ALA A 249 5.11 -26.63 -0.92
N VAL A 250 6.05 -25.86 -1.48
CA VAL A 250 7.42 -26.32 -1.75
C VAL A 250 8.14 -26.73 -0.46
N THR A 251 7.99 -25.96 0.62
CA THR A 251 8.58 -26.28 1.93
C THR A 251 8.02 -27.58 2.50
N ILE A 252 6.69 -27.75 2.44
CA ILE A 252 6.02 -28.98 2.93
C ILE A 252 6.48 -30.19 2.10
N LEU A 253 6.51 -30.09 0.79
CA LEU A 253 6.97 -31.18 -0.09
C LEU A 253 8.44 -31.53 0.18
N GLY A 254 9.30 -30.56 0.37
CA GLY A 254 10.70 -30.75 0.72
C GLY A 254 10.87 -31.47 2.06
N LEU A 255 10.13 -31.05 3.09
CA LEU A 255 10.12 -31.71 4.41
C LEU A 255 9.60 -33.15 4.32
N LEU A 256 8.52 -33.40 3.57
CA LEU A 256 8.00 -34.75 3.37
C LEU A 256 9.00 -35.64 2.64
N ALA A 257 9.63 -35.14 1.58
CA ALA A 257 10.65 -35.87 0.83
C ALA A 257 11.87 -36.22 1.69
N PHE A 258 12.23 -35.39 2.68
CA PHE A 258 13.33 -35.63 3.59
C PHE A 258 12.93 -36.57 4.76
N LEU A 259 11.77 -36.34 5.39
CA LEU A 259 11.36 -37.05 6.60
C LEU A 259 10.84 -38.46 6.31
N ILE A 260 10.15 -38.68 5.18
CA ILE A 260 9.58 -39.98 4.85
C ILE A 260 10.67 -41.06 4.65
N PRO A 261 11.75 -40.87 3.87
CA PRO A 261 12.82 -41.83 3.76
C PRO A 261 13.57 -42.06 5.06
N TRP A 262 13.75 -40.99 5.84
CA TRP A 262 14.42 -41.08 7.16
C TRP A 262 13.60 -41.91 8.16
N TRP A 263 12.24 -41.74 8.17
CA TRP A 263 11.34 -42.51 9.01
C TRP A 263 11.30 -44.01 8.61
N PHE A 264 11.29 -44.31 7.29
CA PHE A 264 11.34 -45.67 6.81
C PHE A 264 12.68 -46.35 7.12
N ARG A 265 13.79 -45.63 7.12
CA ARG A 265 15.13 -46.17 7.45
C ARG A 265 15.26 -46.45 8.94
N ARG A 266 14.46 -45.84 9.82
CA ARG A 266 14.51 -46.00 11.29
C ARG A 266 13.53 -47.05 11.83
N ARG A 267 12.84 -47.78 11.01
CA ARG A 267 12.00 -48.89 11.52
C ARG A 267 12.92 -49.95 12.13
N PRO A 268 12.88 -50.19 13.45
CA PRO A 268 13.63 -51.26 14.07
C PRO A 268 13.11 -52.58 13.50
N SER A 269 14.05 -53.44 13.05
CA SER A 269 13.71 -54.81 12.68
C SER A 269 13.00 -55.49 13.85
N PRO A 270 11.92 -56.26 13.61
CA PRO A 270 11.28 -57.01 14.68
C PRO A 270 12.32 -57.92 15.33
N VAL A 271 12.59 -57.72 16.58
CA VAL A 271 13.43 -58.61 17.39
C VAL A 271 12.71 -59.97 17.38
N ALA A 272 13.23 -60.91 16.65
CA ALA A 272 12.80 -62.32 16.74
C ALA A 272 13.20 -62.81 18.11
N THR A 273 12.29 -62.81 19.07
CA THR A 273 12.44 -63.47 20.36
C THR A 273 12.40 -64.95 20.12
N SER A 274 13.56 -65.57 19.82
CA SER A 274 13.73 -66.99 19.86
C SER A 274 13.78 -67.40 21.34
N LEU A 275 12.67 -67.92 21.83
CA LEU A 275 12.64 -68.62 23.10
C LEU A 275 13.51 -69.88 23.01
N PRO A 276 14.43 -70.16 23.91
CA PRO A 276 15.16 -71.42 23.93
C PRO A 276 14.16 -72.57 24.25
N PRO A 277 14.29 -73.70 23.59
CA PRO A 277 13.41 -74.86 23.85
C PRO A 277 13.75 -75.43 25.22
N GLY A 278 12.78 -75.35 26.17
CA GLY A 278 12.89 -76.00 27.47
C GLY A 278 12.58 -75.20 28.72
N SER A 279 12.03 -74.01 28.61
CA SER A 279 11.64 -73.22 29.81
C SER A 279 10.27 -73.69 30.32
N PRO A 280 10.08 -74.04 31.64
CA PRO A 280 8.78 -74.33 32.18
C PRO A 280 7.93 -73.09 32.26
N PRO A 281 6.59 -73.23 32.23
CA PRO A 281 5.68 -72.09 32.26
C PRO A 281 5.80 -71.32 33.59
N PRO A 282 5.68 -70.01 33.59
CA PRO A 282 5.74 -69.18 34.82
C PRO A 282 4.52 -69.51 35.71
N THR A 283 4.75 -69.93 36.93
CA THR A 283 3.76 -70.07 37.98
C THR A 283 3.30 -68.65 38.37
N GLY A 284 2.08 -68.30 38.06
CA GLY A 284 1.47 -67.01 38.41
C GLY A 284 1.30 -66.89 39.94
N PRO A 285 1.46 -65.69 40.50
CA PRO A 285 1.11 -65.45 41.89
C PRO A 285 -0.38 -65.52 42.11
N GLY A 286 -0.76 -66.33 43.19
CA GLY A 286 -2.13 -66.58 43.56
C GLY A 286 -2.90 -65.29 43.91
N LEU A 287 -4.16 -65.29 43.52
CA LEU A 287 -5.13 -64.25 43.85
C LEU A 287 -5.37 -64.21 45.39
N PRO A 288 -5.43 -63.08 46.05
CA PRO A 288 -5.84 -62.94 47.44
C PRO A 288 -7.34 -63.18 47.54
N LYS A 289 -7.76 -63.96 48.54
CA LYS A 289 -9.15 -64.24 48.91
C LYS A 289 -9.85 -62.96 49.37
N PRO A 290 -11.13 -62.78 49.06
CA PRO A 290 -11.94 -61.71 49.60
C PRO A 290 -12.16 -61.88 51.09
N ALA A 291 -11.92 -60.82 51.89
CA ALA A 291 -12.32 -60.75 53.32
C ALA A 291 -13.81 -60.47 53.41
N VAL A 292 -14.52 -61.30 54.17
CA VAL A 292 -15.87 -61.11 54.63
C VAL A 292 -15.80 -60.34 55.94
N ALA A 293 -16.44 -59.21 56.04
CA ALA A 293 -17.26 -58.66 57.10
C ALA A 293 -17.73 -57.25 56.68
#